data_ae5751b831029a747ec060ac467b64ce
#
_entry.id   ae5751b831029a747ec060ac467b64ce
#
_cell.length_a   1.000
_cell.length_b   1.000
_cell.length_c   1.000
_cell.angle_alpha   90.00
_cell.angle_beta   90.00
_cell.angle_gamma   90.00
#
_symmetry.space_group_name_H-M   'P 1'
#
loop_
_entity.id
_entity.type
_entity.pdbx_description
1 polymer ?
#
loop_
_entity_poly.entity_id
_entity_poly.type
_entity_poly.pdbx_seq_one_letter_code
_entity_poly.pdbx_strand_id
1 'polypeptide(L)'
;MTITPNLEEVKAIAATGEYNVLPVSCELLSDICTPIEAMRILKNVSTHCFLLESVAEKEKWGRYTFLGFDPKMEITCSNGEMQVGSLRFHTEDPAAALRQILSEYKSPKMESLPSFTGGLVGYFSYDFLGYSEPSVRMQVQDTEDFKDVDLMLFDKVIAFDNFRQKIILIVNMDLSDPETGYNKAILELHQLQELLRFGEKKQEPESHLKGEVTPLFDKETYCGMVEKAKHHIREGDIFQIVLSNRLSAPFEGSLLNTYRVLRTVNPSPYMFYFSGTDVEVAGASPETLVKLEDGVLHTFPLAGTRPRGKTEAEDKALEAELLADKKELSEHNMLVDLGRNDLGKISKFGTVQVEKLHSIERYSHVMHIGSTVRGEIREDCDALDAISAVLPAGTLSGAPKIRACQLIGELENNKRGIYGGAIGYIDFTGNMDTCIAIRIAYKKNGKVFVRSGAGIVADSVPEKEFEECINKAKAVVQALRLAEEADA
;
A
#
# COMPACT_ATOMS: atom_id res chain seq x y z
N MET A 1 -17.93 -17.95 23.79
CA MET A 1 -17.60 -17.29 22.50
C MET A 1 -18.86 -17.31 21.64
N THR A 2 -19.37 -16.15 21.22
CA THR A 2 -20.49 -16.08 20.27
C THR A 2 -19.93 -16.08 18.87
N ILE A 3 -20.38 -17.02 18.05
CA ILE A 3 -19.90 -17.20 16.66
C ILE A 3 -20.98 -16.69 15.72
N THR A 4 -20.59 -15.92 14.72
CA THR A 4 -21.47 -15.31 13.72
C THR A 4 -20.87 -15.52 12.32
N PRO A 5 -21.67 -15.95 11.31
CA PRO A 5 -23.05 -16.41 11.42
C PRO A 5 -23.18 -17.78 12.14
N ASN A 6 -24.41 -18.19 12.50
CA ASN A 6 -24.69 -19.54 13.01
C ASN A 6 -24.79 -20.56 11.87
N LEU A 7 -24.81 -21.85 12.19
CA LEU A 7 -24.80 -22.93 11.19
C LEU A 7 -26.01 -22.88 10.24
N GLU A 8 -27.20 -22.51 10.70
CA GLU A 8 -28.40 -22.44 9.86
C GLU A 8 -28.31 -21.29 8.86
N GLU A 9 -27.77 -20.14 9.29
CA GLU A 9 -27.47 -19.01 8.40
C GLU A 9 -26.41 -19.39 7.36
N VAL A 10 -25.35 -20.10 7.77
CA VAL A 10 -24.32 -20.64 6.85
C VAL A 10 -24.94 -21.56 5.79
N LYS A 11 -25.79 -22.50 6.20
CA LYS A 11 -26.48 -23.41 5.28
C LYS A 11 -27.40 -22.66 4.29
N ALA A 12 -28.08 -21.61 4.79
CA ALA A 12 -28.92 -20.77 3.93
C ALA A 12 -28.11 -20.03 2.86
N ILE A 13 -26.95 -19.45 3.24
CA ILE A 13 -26.06 -18.77 2.31
C ILE A 13 -25.45 -19.78 1.30
N ALA A 14 -24.99 -20.92 1.78
CA ALA A 14 -24.43 -21.97 0.90
C ALA A 14 -25.45 -22.48 -0.14
N ALA A 15 -26.73 -22.56 0.24
CA ALA A 15 -27.80 -22.98 -0.65
C ALA A 15 -28.05 -22.04 -1.84
N THR A 16 -27.57 -20.78 -1.79
CA THR A 16 -27.68 -19.85 -2.92
C THR A 16 -26.77 -20.25 -4.09
N GLY A 17 -25.66 -20.93 -3.81
CA GLY A 17 -24.64 -21.28 -4.80
C GLY A 17 -23.86 -20.10 -5.38
N GLU A 18 -23.97 -18.91 -4.79
CA GLU A 18 -23.35 -17.68 -5.29
C GLU A 18 -21.91 -17.50 -4.79
N TYR A 19 -21.55 -18.14 -3.69
CA TYR A 19 -20.28 -17.94 -2.97
C TYR A 19 -19.52 -19.25 -2.77
N ASN A 20 -18.20 -19.14 -2.69
CA ASN A 20 -17.30 -20.28 -2.46
C ASN A 20 -16.85 -20.33 -0.98
N VAL A 21 -16.68 -19.16 -0.37
CA VAL A 21 -16.23 -19.02 1.02
C VAL A 21 -17.17 -18.10 1.79
N LEU A 22 -17.14 -18.24 3.12
CA LEU A 22 -17.94 -17.41 4.02
C LEU A 22 -17.11 -17.05 5.26
N PRO A 23 -17.02 -15.76 5.65
CA PRO A 23 -16.36 -15.38 6.89
C PRO A 23 -17.19 -15.77 8.10
N VAL A 24 -16.61 -16.57 8.97
CA VAL A 24 -17.13 -16.90 10.31
C VAL A 24 -16.29 -16.17 11.33
N SER A 25 -16.90 -15.53 12.30
CA SER A 25 -16.20 -14.64 13.21
C SER A 25 -16.63 -14.79 14.66
N CYS A 26 -15.78 -14.29 15.55
CA CYS A 26 -16.11 -14.04 16.95
C CYS A 26 -15.45 -12.76 17.46
N GLU A 27 -16.01 -12.16 18.48
CA GLU A 27 -15.48 -10.95 19.11
C GLU A 27 -14.86 -11.26 20.48
N LEU A 28 -13.73 -10.61 20.76
CA LEU A 28 -13.04 -10.58 22.05
C LEU A 28 -12.90 -9.13 22.52
N LEU A 29 -12.64 -8.91 23.81
CA LEU A 29 -12.22 -7.59 24.30
C LEU A 29 -10.76 -7.33 23.90
N SER A 30 -10.44 -6.09 23.54
CA SER A 30 -9.08 -5.71 23.06
C SER A 30 -8.06 -5.47 24.16
N ASP A 31 -8.44 -5.72 25.43
CA ASP A 31 -7.58 -5.59 26.61
C ASP A 31 -6.60 -6.76 26.79
N ILE A 32 -6.69 -7.79 25.96
CA ILE A 32 -5.81 -8.97 26.04
C ILE A 32 -4.42 -8.75 25.43
N CYS A 33 -4.32 -7.97 24.38
CA CYS A 33 -3.05 -7.61 23.73
C CYS A 33 -3.20 -6.39 22.80
N THR A 34 -2.07 -5.75 22.53
CA THR A 34 -1.97 -4.69 21.50
C THR A 34 -1.70 -5.29 20.12
N PRO A 35 -1.97 -4.56 19.00
CA PRO A 35 -1.62 -5.03 17.65
C PRO A 35 -0.13 -5.41 17.49
N ILE A 36 0.79 -4.69 18.12
CA ILE A 36 2.22 -5.00 18.07
C ILE A 36 2.56 -6.28 18.84
N GLU A 37 1.94 -6.49 20.00
CA GLU A 37 2.11 -7.74 20.76
C GLU A 37 1.54 -8.93 19.99
N ALA A 38 0.35 -8.78 19.40
CA ALA A 38 -0.24 -9.77 18.52
C ALA A 38 0.70 -10.09 17.34
N MET A 39 1.27 -9.08 16.67
CA MET A 39 2.24 -9.29 15.59
C MET A 39 3.46 -10.08 16.05
N ARG A 40 4.02 -9.80 17.23
CA ARG A 40 5.15 -10.56 17.79
C ARG A 40 4.78 -12.03 18.06
N ILE A 41 3.55 -12.30 18.50
CA ILE A 41 3.05 -13.67 18.68
C ILE A 41 2.93 -14.37 17.32
N LEU A 42 2.31 -13.72 16.33
CA LEU A 42 2.12 -14.26 15.00
C LEU A 42 3.44 -14.55 14.27
N LYS A 43 4.43 -13.68 14.41
CA LYS A 43 5.78 -13.87 13.85
C LYS A 43 6.55 -15.03 14.48
N ASN A 44 6.15 -15.50 15.66
CA ASN A 44 6.75 -16.69 16.26
C ASN A 44 6.25 -17.98 15.62
N VAL A 45 5.07 -17.97 15.00
CA VAL A 45 4.46 -19.14 14.36
C VAL A 45 4.49 -19.09 12.83
N SER A 46 4.71 -17.93 12.24
CA SER A 46 4.80 -17.75 10.77
C SER A 46 5.84 -16.70 10.40
N THR A 47 6.57 -16.93 9.31
CA THR A 47 7.46 -15.93 8.69
C THR A 47 6.68 -14.97 7.79
N HIS A 48 5.49 -15.35 7.35
CA HIS A 48 4.60 -14.58 6.50
C HIS A 48 3.52 -13.95 7.35
N CYS A 49 3.65 -12.65 7.58
CA CYS A 49 2.73 -11.88 8.40
C CYS A 49 2.49 -10.51 7.77
N PHE A 50 1.33 -9.92 8.05
CA PHE A 50 1.08 -8.51 7.75
C PHE A 50 0.41 -7.80 8.92
N LEU A 51 0.61 -6.48 8.97
CA LEU A 51 -0.13 -5.54 9.78
C LEU A 51 -0.46 -4.32 8.92
N LEU A 52 -1.74 -3.99 8.82
CA LEU A 52 -2.24 -2.80 8.13
C LEU A 52 -3.04 -1.97 9.13
N GLU A 53 -2.70 -0.71 9.29
CA GLU A 53 -3.43 0.21 10.15
C GLU A 53 -3.47 1.62 9.58
N SER A 54 -4.34 2.46 10.11
CA SER A 54 -4.40 3.88 9.81
C SER A 54 -4.36 4.68 11.09
N VAL A 55 -3.63 5.79 11.08
CA VAL A 55 -3.61 6.75 12.20
C VAL A 55 -4.62 7.89 11.98
N ALA A 56 -5.29 7.92 10.82
CA ALA A 56 -6.35 8.89 10.53
C ALA A 56 -7.57 8.71 11.46
N GLU A 57 -8.55 9.60 11.37
CA GLU A 57 -9.77 9.62 12.21
C GLU A 57 -10.30 8.24 12.56
N LYS A 58 -10.28 7.91 13.87
CA LYS A 58 -10.64 6.58 14.41
C LYS A 58 -12.09 6.14 14.13
N GLU A 59 -12.95 7.06 13.75
CA GLU A 59 -14.36 6.75 13.46
C GLU A 59 -14.61 6.26 12.04
N LYS A 60 -13.72 6.62 11.09
CA LYS A 60 -13.88 6.29 9.67
C LYS A 60 -12.69 5.51 9.10
N TRP A 61 -11.55 6.16 8.92
CA TRP A 61 -10.39 5.59 8.24
C TRP A 61 -9.49 4.78 9.16
N GLY A 62 -9.33 5.21 10.43
CA GLY A 62 -8.46 4.59 11.43
C GLY A 62 -9.18 3.62 12.36
N ARG A 63 -10.38 3.16 12.00
CA ARG A 63 -11.19 2.32 12.87
C ARG A 63 -10.56 0.96 13.09
N TYR A 64 -10.03 0.33 12.03
CA TYR A 64 -9.52 -1.03 12.11
C TYR A 64 -8.01 -1.09 11.94
N THR A 65 -7.40 -2.02 12.69
CA THR A 65 -6.05 -2.51 12.45
C THR A 65 -6.17 -3.99 12.08
N PHE A 66 -5.67 -4.36 10.91
CA PHE A 66 -5.75 -5.72 10.38
C PHE A 66 -4.41 -6.42 10.52
N LEU A 67 -4.45 -7.68 10.98
CA LEU A 67 -3.30 -8.58 11.02
C LEU A 67 -3.67 -9.91 10.36
N GLY A 68 -2.67 -10.52 9.73
CA GLY A 68 -2.76 -11.88 9.23
C GLY A 68 -1.41 -12.58 9.29
N PHE A 69 -1.47 -13.89 9.24
CA PHE A 69 -0.30 -14.77 9.28
C PHE A 69 -0.64 -16.11 8.63
N ASP A 70 0.38 -16.86 8.29
CA ASP A 70 0.24 -18.20 7.73
C ASP A 70 -0.72 -18.22 6.52
N PRO A 71 -0.35 -17.52 5.41
CA PRO A 71 -1.19 -17.44 4.22
C PRO A 71 -1.38 -18.83 3.59
N LYS A 72 -2.50 -19.02 2.89
CA LYS A 72 -2.74 -20.22 2.08
C LYS A 72 -1.70 -20.40 1.00
N MET A 73 -1.24 -19.30 0.42
CA MET A 73 -0.21 -19.28 -0.60
C MET A 73 0.44 -17.91 -0.70
N GLU A 74 1.68 -17.89 -1.13
CA GLU A 74 2.37 -16.70 -1.64
C GLU A 74 2.32 -16.73 -3.17
N ILE A 75 2.09 -15.56 -3.79
CA ILE A 75 1.95 -15.39 -5.23
C ILE A 75 2.94 -14.31 -5.66
N THR A 76 3.92 -14.70 -6.47
CA THR A 76 4.94 -13.76 -6.95
C THR A 76 5.01 -13.77 -8.47
N CYS A 77 5.39 -12.63 -9.05
CA CYS A 77 5.70 -12.52 -10.47
C CYS A 77 6.96 -11.66 -10.66
N SER A 78 7.83 -12.08 -11.55
CA SER A 78 9.02 -11.32 -11.95
C SER A 78 9.28 -11.55 -13.44
N ASN A 79 9.22 -10.49 -14.24
CA ASN A 79 9.43 -10.57 -15.69
C ASN A 79 8.56 -11.64 -16.40
N GLY A 80 7.29 -11.79 -15.97
CA GLY A 80 6.37 -12.80 -16.50
C GLY A 80 6.50 -14.19 -15.89
N GLU A 81 7.56 -14.47 -15.14
CA GLU A 81 7.70 -15.73 -14.39
C GLU A 81 6.86 -15.66 -13.13
N MET A 82 5.73 -16.35 -13.15
CA MET A 82 4.78 -16.37 -12.06
C MET A 82 4.92 -17.62 -11.21
N GLN A 83 4.86 -17.46 -9.90
CA GLN A 83 4.82 -18.54 -8.92
C GLN A 83 3.58 -18.38 -8.06
N VAL A 84 2.79 -19.46 -7.96
CA VAL A 84 1.59 -19.57 -7.12
C VAL A 84 1.77 -20.77 -6.19
N GLY A 85 2.17 -20.52 -4.95
CA GLY A 85 2.60 -21.59 -4.06
C GLY A 85 3.77 -22.39 -4.66
N SER A 86 3.57 -23.67 -4.98
CA SER A 86 4.57 -24.52 -5.63
C SER A 86 4.52 -24.52 -7.16
N LEU A 87 3.47 -23.99 -7.76
CA LEU A 87 3.28 -23.93 -9.22
C LEU A 87 4.06 -22.78 -9.82
N ARG A 88 4.79 -23.04 -10.92
CA ARG A 88 5.52 -22.02 -11.69
C ARG A 88 5.13 -22.07 -13.16
N PHE A 89 4.90 -20.92 -13.77
CA PHE A 89 4.57 -20.79 -15.18
C PHE A 89 4.89 -19.38 -15.68
N HIS A 90 5.04 -19.26 -17.00
CA HIS A 90 5.20 -17.94 -17.64
C HIS A 90 3.84 -17.36 -18.03
N THR A 91 3.66 -16.05 -17.82
CA THR A 91 2.46 -15.32 -18.24
C THR A 91 2.81 -13.90 -18.67
N GLU A 92 2.16 -13.43 -19.71
CA GLU A 92 2.19 -12.03 -20.13
C GLU A 92 1.08 -11.20 -19.42
N ASP A 93 0.15 -11.87 -18.72
CA ASP A 93 -0.96 -11.25 -17.98
C ASP A 93 -1.07 -11.83 -16.57
N PRO A 94 -0.27 -11.33 -15.61
CA PRO A 94 -0.38 -11.74 -14.21
C PRO A 94 -1.76 -11.45 -13.60
N ALA A 95 -2.46 -10.41 -14.06
CA ALA A 95 -3.79 -10.06 -13.55
C ALA A 95 -4.82 -11.16 -13.85
N ALA A 96 -4.75 -11.80 -15.04
CA ALA A 96 -5.63 -12.92 -15.37
C ALA A 96 -5.46 -14.10 -14.41
N ALA A 97 -4.21 -14.43 -14.05
CA ALA A 97 -3.93 -15.49 -13.09
C ALA A 97 -4.45 -15.15 -11.69
N LEU A 98 -4.28 -13.91 -11.24
CA LEU A 98 -4.82 -13.43 -9.96
C LEU A 98 -6.36 -13.45 -9.93
N ARG A 99 -7.04 -13.10 -11.05
CA ARG A 99 -8.50 -13.22 -11.19
C ARG A 99 -8.98 -14.65 -11.01
N GLN A 100 -8.26 -15.59 -11.62
CA GLN A 100 -8.62 -17.01 -11.48
C GLN A 100 -8.53 -17.44 -10.01
N ILE A 101 -7.47 -17.07 -9.30
CA ILE A 101 -7.31 -17.37 -7.88
C ILE A 101 -8.45 -16.73 -7.07
N LEU A 102 -8.72 -15.45 -7.24
CA LEU A 102 -9.77 -14.74 -6.50
C LEU A 102 -11.16 -15.31 -6.78
N SER A 103 -11.42 -15.84 -7.98
CA SER A 103 -12.70 -16.45 -8.34
C SER A 103 -13.03 -17.70 -7.51
N GLU A 104 -12.01 -18.38 -6.96
CA GLU A 104 -12.17 -19.54 -6.07
C GLU A 104 -12.54 -19.14 -4.63
N TYR A 105 -12.45 -17.85 -4.29
CA TYR A 105 -12.66 -17.33 -2.93
C TYR A 105 -13.78 -16.29 -2.85
N LYS A 106 -14.73 -16.32 -3.77
CA LYS A 106 -15.85 -15.36 -3.77
C LYS A 106 -16.65 -15.44 -2.48
N SER A 107 -16.75 -14.31 -1.75
CA SER A 107 -17.37 -14.18 -0.43
C SER A 107 -18.50 -13.16 -0.43
N PRO A 108 -19.58 -13.36 0.35
CA PRO A 108 -20.58 -12.33 0.58
C PRO A 108 -20.01 -11.21 1.47
N LYS A 109 -20.51 -9.99 1.27
CA LYS A 109 -20.30 -8.90 2.22
C LYS A 109 -21.18 -9.11 3.45
N MET A 110 -20.57 -9.05 4.64
CA MET A 110 -21.27 -9.14 5.92
C MET A 110 -21.25 -7.76 6.58
N GLU A 111 -22.41 -7.14 6.77
CA GLU A 111 -22.53 -5.78 7.36
C GLU A 111 -21.94 -5.63 8.75
N SER A 112 -21.91 -6.71 9.53
CA SER A 112 -21.35 -6.74 10.87
C SER A 112 -19.82 -6.82 10.94
N LEU A 113 -19.16 -7.11 9.80
CA LEU A 113 -17.73 -7.30 9.69
C LEU A 113 -17.04 -6.07 9.10
N PRO A 114 -15.71 -5.91 9.32
CA PRO A 114 -14.93 -4.86 8.70
C PRO A 114 -14.83 -5.02 7.17
N SER A 115 -14.34 -3.99 6.49
CA SER A 115 -14.18 -3.96 5.03
C SER A 115 -13.18 -4.99 4.49
N PHE A 116 -12.31 -5.52 5.33
CA PHE A 116 -11.37 -6.58 4.99
C PHE A 116 -11.59 -7.80 5.87
N THR A 117 -12.00 -8.90 5.26
CA THR A 117 -12.31 -10.17 5.94
C THR A 117 -11.40 -11.32 5.53
N GLY A 118 -10.62 -11.14 4.47
CA GLY A 118 -9.69 -12.07 3.86
C GLY A 118 -9.48 -11.74 2.40
N GLY A 119 -8.34 -12.14 1.86
CA GLY A 119 -7.99 -11.81 0.48
C GLY A 119 -6.49 -11.77 0.24
N LEU A 120 -6.11 -11.06 -0.81
CA LEU A 120 -4.72 -10.83 -1.18
C LEU A 120 -4.17 -9.60 -0.45
N VAL A 121 -3.00 -9.74 0.17
CA VAL A 121 -2.26 -8.65 0.83
C VAL A 121 -0.81 -8.65 0.34
N GLY A 122 -0.26 -7.49 0.04
CA GLY A 122 1.12 -7.33 -0.41
C GLY A 122 1.29 -6.13 -1.33
N TYR A 123 2.04 -6.29 -2.41
CA TYR A 123 2.29 -5.19 -3.32
C TYR A 123 2.26 -5.57 -4.82
N PHE A 124 1.91 -4.56 -5.61
CA PHE A 124 2.21 -4.46 -7.04
C PHE A 124 3.31 -3.43 -7.21
N SER A 125 4.39 -3.77 -7.91
CA SER A 125 5.50 -2.85 -8.12
C SER A 125 5.14 -1.70 -9.06
N TYR A 126 5.97 -0.65 -9.08
CA TYR A 126 5.92 0.38 -10.11
C TYR A 126 6.01 -0.22 -11.52
N ASP A 127 6.85 -1.25 -11.67
CA ASP A 127 7.16 -1.89 -12.95
C ASP A 127 6.02 -2.79 -13.47
N PHE A 128 4.99 -3.05 -12.64
CA PHE A 128 3.77 -3.76 -13.02
C PHE A 128 3.03 -3.07 -14.19
N LEU A 129 3.19 -1.75 -14.34
CA LEU A 129 2.68 -1.00 -15.51
C LEU A 129 3.08 -1.66 -16.84
N GLY A 130 4.25 -2.27 -16.93
CA GLY A 130 4.74 -2.93 -18.15
C GLY A 130 3.86 -4.08 -18.66
N TYR A 131 2.97 -4.63 -17.83
CA TYR A 131 2.01 -5.67 -18.25
C TYR A 131 0.76 -5.08 -18.91
N SER A 132 0.29 -3.93 -18.45
CA SER A 132 -0.87 -3.23 -19.06
C SER A 132 -0.46 -2.29 -20.20
N GLU A 133 0.77 -1.75 -20.15
CA GLU A 133 1.32 -0.80 -21.14
C GLU A 133 2.69 -1.27 -21.64
N PRO A 134 2.72 -2.21 -22.60
CA PRO A 134 4.00 -2.77 -23.10
C PRO A 134 4.99 -1.74 -23.65
N SER A 135 4.50 -0.56 -24.08
CA SER A 135 5.33 0.54 -24.61
C SER A 135 6.25 1.17 -23.55
N VAL A 136 5.99 0.93 -22.26
CA VAL A 136 6.85 1.38 -21.15
C VAL A 136 7.68 0.25 -20.53
N ARG A 137 7.55 -0.98 -21.05
CA ARG A 137 8.36 -2.13 -20.61
C ARG A 137 9.79 -1.92 -21.09
N MET A 138 10.65 -1.42 -20.23
CA MET A 138 12.05 -1.18 -20.53
C MET A 138 12.95 -2.25 -19.90
N GLN A 139 14.04 -2.58 -20.60
CA GLN A 139 15.11 -3.39 -20.01
C GLN A 139 15.99 -2.48 -19.15
N VAL A 140 15.58 -2.29 -17.90
CA VAL A 140 16.34 -1.54 -16.90
C VAL A 140 17.14 -2.49 -16.01
N GLN A 141 18.20 -1.98 -15.39
CA GLN A 141 19.02 -2.78 -14.48
C GLN A 141 18.23 -3.16 -13.23
N ASP A 142 18.19 -4.44 -12.92
CA ASP A 142 17.67 -5.00 -11.66
C ASP A 142 18.75 -5.84 -10.98
N THR A 143 19.44 -5.26 -10.01
CA THR A 143 20.53 -5.92 -9.28
C THR A 143 20.05 -6.68 -8.05
N GLU A 144 18.78 -6.52 -7.67
CA GLU A 144 18.24 -7.02 -6.40
C GLU A 144 17.11 -8.02 -6.60
N ASP A 145 16.69 -8.29 -7.83
CA ASP A 145 15.58 -9.20 -8.20
C ASP A 145 14.26 -8.83 -7.51
N PHE A 146 13.85 -7.56 -7.63
CA PHE A 146 12.56 -7.12 -7.10
C PHE A 146 11.41 -7.72 -7.91
N LYS A 147 10.44 -8.29 -7.20
CA LYS A 147 9.24 -8.84 -7.83
C LYS A 147 8.36 -7.73 -8.40
N ASP A 148 7.67 -8.03 -9.50
CA ASP A 148 6.66 -7.15 -10.08
C ASP A 148 5.33 -7.25 -9.31
N VAL A 149 5.06 -8.44 -8.77
CA VAL A 149 3.94 -8.75 -7.88
C VAL A 149 4.46 -9.62 -6.75
N ASP A 150 4.08 -9.30 -5.53
CA ASP A 150 4.30 -10.14 -4.35
C ASP A 150 3.10 -10.00 -3.41
N LEU A 151 2.25 -11.00 -3.44
CA LEU A 151 0.97 -11.05 -2.74
C LEU A 151 0.86 -12.35 -1.95
N MET A 152 0.21 -12.27 -0.82
CA MET A 152 -0.09 -13.39 0.05
C MET A 152 -1.61 -13.52 0.20
N LEU A 153 -2.16 -14.72 0.05
CA LEU A 153 -3.58 -15.00 0.20
C LEU A 153 -3.88 -15.46 1.63
N PHE A 154 -4.63 -14.63 2.35
CA PHE A 154 -5.03 -14.89 3.73
C PHE A 154 -6.51 -15.22 3.83
N ASP A 155 -6.82 -16.37 4.41
CA ASP A 155 -8.20 -16.79 4.75
C ASP A 155 -8.54 -16.54 6.22
N LYS A 156 -7.58 -16.09 7.01
CA LYS A 156 -7.71 -15.74 8.45
C LYS A 156 -7.26 -14.30 8.65
N VAL A 157 -8.09 -13.51 9.31
CA VAL A 157 -7.81 -12.10 9.63
C VAL A 157 -8.13 -11.83 11.09
N ILE A 158 -7.27 -11.09 11.74
CA ILE A 158 -7.47 -10.53 13.07
C ILE A 158 -7.67 -9.02 12.89
N ALA A 159 -8.87 -8.53 13.21
CA ALA A 159 -9.21 -7.12 13.10
C ALA A 159 -9.39 -6.50 14.49
N PHE A 160 -8.56 -5.52 14.83
CA PHE A 160 -8.75 -4.69 16.03
C PHE A 160 -9.69 -3.54 15.68
N ASP A 161 -10.88 -3.53 16.27
CA ASP A 161 -11.81 -2.40 16.21
C ASP A 161 -11.40 -1.37 17.27
N ASN A 162 -10.63 -0.37 16.88
CA ASN A 162 -10.08 0.66 17.75
C ASN A 162 -11.18 1.58 18.33
N PHE A 163 -12.35 1.63 17.67
CA PHE A 163 -13.51 2.41 18.13
C PHE A 163 -14.31 1.66 19.18
N ARG A 164 -14.66 0.37 18.92
CA ARG A 164 -15.45 -0.46 19.84
C ARG A 164 -14.60 -1.16 20.90
N GLN A 165 -13.27 -1.04 20.85
CA GLN A 165 -12.32 -1.70 21.76
C GLN A 165 -12.50 -3.22 21.76
N LYS A 166 -12.58 -3.81 20.56
CA LYS A 166 -12.75 -5.24 20.35
C LYS A 166 -11.73 -5.80 19.39
N ILE A 167 -11.46 -7.08 19.50
CA ILE A 167 -10.75 -7.87 18.51
C ILE A 167 -11.77 -8.78 17.84
N ILE A 168 -11.85 -8.73 16.53
CA ILE A 168 -12.69 -9.59 15.71
C ILE A 168 -11.78 -10.62 15.05
N LEU A 169 -11.96 -11.89 15.40
CA LEU A 169 -11.29 -13.02 14.75
C LEU A 169 -12.17 -13.48 13.60
N ILE A 170 -11.60 -13.62 12.42
CA ILE A 170 -12.31 -13.97 11.19
C ILE A 170 -11.61 -15.15 10.54
N VAL A 171 -12.38 -16.17 10.17
CA VAL A 171 -11.92 -17.34 9.41
C VAL A 171 -12.87 -17.54 8.24
N ASN A 172 -12.35 -17.55 7.02
CA ASN A 172 -13.13 -17.81 5.82
C ASN A 172 -13.24 -19.31 5.60
N MET A 173 -14.43 -19.87 5.83
CA MET A 173 -14.71 -21.30 5.64
C MET A 173 -15.09 -21.59 4.19
N ASP A 174 -14.76 -22.79 3.73
CA ASP A 174 -15.21 -23.33 2.46
C ASP A 174 -16.70 -23.74 2.55
N LEU A 175 -17.50 -23.36 1.56
CA LEU A 175 -18.92 -23.63 1.48
C LEU A 175 -19.27 -24.92 0.73
N SER A 176 -18.29 -25.70 0.23
CA SER A 176 -18.53 -26.98 -0.46
C SER A 176 -19.15 -28.05 0.44
N ASP A 177 -18.78 -28.03 1.74
CA ASP A 177 -19.42 -28.80 2.81
C ASP A 177 -19.66 -27.90 4.02
N PRO A 178 -20.81 -27.23 4.12
CA PRO A 178 -21.07 -26.22 5.12
C PRO A 178 -20.96 -26.69 6.56
N GLU A 179 -21.32 -27.95 6.86
CA GLU A 179 -21.27 -28.47 8.22
C GLU A 179 -19.84 -28.77 8.67
N THR A 180 -19.09 -29.46 7.83
CA THR A 180 -17.67 -29.74 8.10
C THR A 180 -16.85 -28.45 8.12
N GLY A 181 -17.08 -27.56 7.16
CA GLY A 181 -16.42 -26.25 7.09
C GLY A 181 -16.68 -25.38 8.31
N TYR A 182 -17.93 -25.33 8.79
CA TYR A 182 -18.29 -24.56 9.97
C TYR A 182 -17.62 -25.09 11.24
N ASN A 183 -17.64 -26.40 11.46
CA ASN A 183 -16.97 -27.02 12.61
C ASN A 183 -15.44 -26.76 12.60
N LYS A 184 -14.83 -26.81 11.42
CA LYS A 184 -13.41 -26.47 11.22
C LYS A 184 -13.14 -25.01 11.54
N ALA A 185 -13.96 -24.08 11.05
CA ALA A 185 -13.82 -22.64 11.31
C ALA A 185 -13.95 -22.33 12.82
N ILE A 186 -14.87 -22.99 13.53
CA ILE A 186 -14.98 -22.88 15.00
C ILE A 186 -13.68 -23.30 15.70
N LEU A 187 -13.11 -24.42 15.28
CA LEU A 187 -11.84 -24.90 15.85
C LEU A 187 -10.70 -23.91 15.60
N GLU A 188 -10.60 -23.39 14.39
CA GLU A 188 -9.60 -22.38 14.04
C GLU A 188 -9.78 -21.07 14.82
N LEU A 189 -11.02 -20.61 15.01
CA LEU A 189 -11.32 -19.44 15.86
C LEU A 189 -10.88 -19.66 17.33
N HIS A 190 -11.09 -20.86 17.87
CA HIS A 190 -10.61 -21.20 19.21
C HIS A 190 -9.07 -21.21 19.26
N GLN A 191 -8.41 -21.78 18.26
CA GLN A 191 -6.94 -21.79 18.18
C GLN A 191 -6.38 -20.36 18.08
N LEU A 192 -7.00 -19.48 17.30
CA LEU A 192 -6.63 -18.06 17.23
C LEU A 192 -6.78 -17.33 18.57
N GLN A 193 -7.88 -17.58 19.26
CA GLN A 193 -8.11 -17.02 20.60
C GLN A 193 -7.03 -17.47 21.60
N GLU A 194 -6.72 -18.75 21.64
CA GLU A 194 -5.68 -19.32 22.52
C GLU A 194 -4.30 -18.78 22.15
N LEU A 195 -4.01 -18.68 20.85
CA LEU A 195 -2.75 -18.11 20.35
C LEU A 195 -2.56 -16.66 20.80
N LEU A 196 -3.57 -15.81 20.69
CA LEU A 196 -3.48 -14.40 21.14
C LEU A 196 -3.37 -14.26 22.66
N ARG A 197 -3.95 -15.18 23.43
CA ARG A 197 -3.92 -15.12 24.90
C ARG A 197 -2.65 -15.68 25.50
N PHE A 198 -2.13 -16.76 24.96
CA PHE A 198 -1.08 -17.56 25.58
C PHE A 198 0.14 -17.80 24.69
N GLY A 199 0.10 -17.32 23.43
CA GLY A 199 1.21 -17.46 22.51
C GLY A 199 2.46 -16.72 22.99
N GLU A 200 3.60 -17.32 22.80
CA GLU A 200 4.89 -16.71 23.11
C GLU A 200 5.21 -15.60 22.11
N LYS A 201 5.70 -14.46 22.61
CA LYS A 201 6.14 -13.33 21.78
C LYS A 201 7.53 -13.61 21.23
N LYS A 202 7.68 -13.50 19.92
CA LYS A 202 9.01 -13.57 19.29
C LYS A 202 9.85 -12.37 19.76
N GLN A 203 11.05 -12.66 20.21
CA GLN A 203 12.07 -11.62 20.36
C GLN A 203 12.56 -11.26 18.95
N GLU A 204 12.33 -10.03 18.53
CA GLU A 204 12.84 -9.57 17.25
C GLU A 204 14.37 -9.44 17.34
N PRO A 205 15.09 -9.88 16.30
CA PRO A 205 16.52 -9.61 16.23
C PRO A 205 16.77 -8.09 16.23
N GLU A 206 17.76 -7.65 16.99
CA GLU A 206 18.16 -6.24 17.00
C GLU A 206 18.42 -5.74 15.58
N SER A 207 17.93 -4.53 15.32
CA SER A 207 18.05 -3.89 14.01
C SER A 207 19.39 -3.14 13.93
N HIS A 208 20.23 -3.47 12.96
CA HIS A 208 21.53 -2.84 12.80
C HIS A 208 21.78 -2.38 11.36
N LEU A 209 21.99 -1.07 11.17
CA LEU A 209 22.56 -0.51 9.97
C LEU A 209 24.08 -0.70 9.97
N LYS A 210 24.59 -1.56 9.10
CA LYS A 210 26.04 -1.81 9.00
C LYS A 210 26.66 -0.87 7.95
N GLY A 211 27.00 0.35 8.38
CA GLY A 211 27.67 1.35 7.56
C GLY A 211 26.78 2.53 7.18
N GLU A 212 27.29 3.33 6.26
CA GLU A 212 26.58 4.52 5.79
C GLU A 212 25.47 4.17 4.77
N VAL A 213 24.38 4.91 4.83
CA VAL A 213 23.31 4.85 3.83
C VAL A 213 23.75 5.64 2.61
N THR A 214 23.99 4.95 1.51
CA THR A 214 24.52 5.54 0.27
C THR A 214 23.44 5.66 -0.82
N PRO A 215 23.39 6.80 -1.54
CA PRO A 215 22.51 6.94 -2.69
C PRO A 215 23.05 6.17 -3.91
N LEU A 216 22.12 5.65 -4.74
CA LEU A 216 22.44 5.00 -6.01
C LEU A 216 23.07 5.99 -7.00
N PHE A 217 22.52 7.20 -7.07
CA PHE A 217 23.00 8.28 -7.90
C PHE A 217 23.62 9.35 -6.98
N ASP A 218 24.89 9.69 -7.22
CA ASP A 218 25.52 10.84 -6.59
C ASP A 218 24.87 12.16 -7.07
N LYS A 219 25.27 13.27 -6.43
CA LYS A 219 24.70 14.59 -6.72
C LYS A 219 24.90 15.00 -8.19
N GLU A 220 26.07 14.74 -8.76
CA GLU A 220 26.42 15.11 -10.13
C GLU A 220 25.55 14.34 -11.13
N THR A 221 25.46 13.01 -10.97
CA THR A 221 24.61 12.13 -11.79
C THR A 221 23.15 12.53 -11.73
N TYR A 222 22.62 12.74 -10.52
CA TYR A 222 21.21 13.10 -10.35
C TYR A 222 20.90 14.48 -10.97
N CYS A 223 21.77 15.49 -10.75
CA CYS A 223 21.62 16.79 -11.39
C CYS A 223 21.65 16.70 -12.92
N GLY A 224 22.50 15.83 -13.48
CA GLY A 224 22.52 15.55 -14.90
C GLY A 224 21.23 14.94 -15.44
N MET A 225 20.58 14.06 -14.65
CA MET A 225 19.26 13.51 -14.98
C MET A 225 18.19 14.61 -14.98
N VAL A 226 18.21 15.51 -13.99
CA VAL A 226 17.29 16.66 -13.89
C VAL A 226 17.42 17.57 -15.11
N GLU A 227 18.63 17.90 -15.55
CA GLU A 227 18.82 18.75 -16.75
C GLU A 227 18.30 18.07 -18.03
N LYS A 228 18.49 16.74 -18.18
CA LYS A 228 17.91 16.00 -19.31
C LYS A 228 16.37 16.02 -19.26
N ALA A 229 15.78 15.83 -18.08
CA ALA A 229 14.33 15.92 -17.88
C ALA A 229 13.79 17.32 -18.27
N LYS A 230 14.47 18.39 -17.83
CA LYS A 230 14.14 19.78 -18.22
C LYS A 230 14.25 20.02 -19.72
N HIS A 231 15.19 19.36 -20.40
CA HIS A 231 15.26 19.40 -21.86
C HIS A 231 13.99 18.83 -22.49
N HIS A 232 13.52 17.65 -22.07
CA HIS A 232 12.28 17.06 -22.57
C HIS A 232 11.04 17.92 -22.27
N ILE A 233 11.03 18.63 -21.14
CA ILE A 233 9.95 19.57 -20.82
C ILE A 233 9.97 20.75 -21.81
N ARG A 234 11.12 21.31 -22.13
CA ARG A 234 11.27 22.43 -23.11
C ARG A 234 10.90 22.02 -24.52
N GLU A 235 11.23 20.77 -24.93
CA GLU A 235 10.84 20.22 -26.23
C GLU A 235 9.34 19.88 -26.32
N GLY A 236 8.63 19.90 -25.20
CA GLY A 236 7.19 19.62 -25.16
C GLY A 236 6.81 18.14 -25.08
N ASP A 237 7.78 17.26 -24.79
CA ASP A 237 7.52 15.82 -24.60
C ASP A 237 6.65 15.56 -23.37
N ILE A 238 6.90 16.30 -22.29
CA ILE A 238 6.23 16.20 -20.99
C ILE A 238 6.07 17.57 -20.34
N PHE A 239 5.17 17.70 -19.38
CA PHE A 239 5.01 18.90 -18.54
C PHE A 239 5.75 18.76 -17.21
N GLN A 240 5.77 17.56 -16.65
CA GLN A 240 6.37 17.21 -15.37
C GLN A 240 6.82 15.76 -15.37
N ILE A 241 7.88 15.47 -14.62
CA ILE A 241 8.38 14.11 -14.39
C ILE A 241 8.89 13.97 -12.95
N VAL A 242 8.71 12.82 -12.33
CA VAL A 242 9.26 12.52 -11.01
C VAL A 242 10.50 11.64 -11.15
N LEU A 243 11.66 12.19 -10.83
CA LEU A 243 12.91 11.44 -10.76
C LEU A 243 13.20 11.01 -9.33
N SER A 244 13.67 9.76 -9.18
CA SER A 244 13.93 9.19 -7.87
C SER A 244 15.37 8.77 -7.66
N ASN A 245 15.76 8.63 -6.38
CA ASN A 245 17.03 8.08 -5.98
C ASN A 245 16.83 7.01 -4.91
N ARG A 246 17.53 5.90 -5.02
CA ARG A 246 17.48 4.79 -4.06
C ARG A 246 18.66 4.86 -3.12
N LEU A 247 18.39 4.93 -1.82
CA LEU A 247 19.39 4.83 -0.78
C LEU A 247 19.45 3.39 -0.29
N SER A 248 20.62 2.89 0.01
CA SER A 248 20.80 1.53 0.55
C SER A 248 21.94 1.44 1.54
N ALA A 249 21.83 0.47 2.45
CA ALA A 249 22.90 0.08 3.36
C ALA A 249 22.79 -1.42 3.68
N PRO A 250 23.88 -2.11 4.03
CA PRO A 250 23.81 -3.42 4.64
C PRO A 250 23.00 -3.35 5.94
N PHE A 251 22.13 -4.34 6.17
CA PHE A 251 21.20 -4.32 7.30
C PHE A 251 21.00 -5.74 7.86
N GLU A 252 21.02 -5.85 9.17
CA GLU A 252 20.67 -7.06 9.91
C GLU A 252 19.48 -6.79 10.84
N GLY A 253 18.80 -7.85 11.25
CA GLY A 253 17.62 -7.76 12.12
C GLY A 253 16.30 -7.61 11.36
N SER A 254 15.26 -7.17 12.08
CA SER A 254 13.89 -7.07 11.58
C SER A 254 13.46 -5.61 11.38
N LEU A 255 12.66 -5.35 10.35
CA LEU A 255 12.04 -4.04 10.16
C LEU A 255 10.82 -3.80 11.06
N LEU A 256 10.40 -4.76 11.89
CA LEU A 256 9.28 -4.53 12.81
C LEU A 256 9.60 -3.42 13.82
N ASN A 257 10.83 -3.32 14.31
CA ASN A 257 11.23 -2.23 15.20
C ASN A 257 11.25 -0.90 14.47
N THR A 258 11.71 -0.86 13.23
CA THR A 258 11.60 0.32 12.36
C THR A 258 10.14 0.75 12.18
N TYR A 259 9.23 -0.20 11.97
CA TYR A 259 7.80 0.07 11.89
C TYR A 259 7.25 0.68 13.19
N ARG A 260 7.62 0.14 14.35
CA ARG A 260 7.23 0.68 15.66
C ARG A 260 7.65 2.14 15.81
N VAL A 261 8.87 2.48 15.40
CA VAL A 261 9.35 3.86 15.42
C VAL A 261 8.59 4.74 14.42
N LEU A 262 8.37 4.28 13.18
CA LEU A 262 7.61 5.02 12.17
C LEU A 262 6.22 5.41 12.66
N ARG A 263 5.54 4.56 13.42
CA ARG A 263 4.23 4.86 14.01
C ARG A 263 4.25 6.10 14.91
N THR A 264 5.38 6.41 15.51
CA THR A 264 5.53 7.53 16.47
C THR A 264 6.07 8.79 15.81
N VAL A 265 7.01 8.64 14.87
CA VAL A 265 7.68 9.80 14.26
C VAL A 265 7.03 10.28 12.97
N ASN A 266 6.30 9.42 12.27
CA ASN A 266 5.65 9.74 11.00
C ASN A 266 4.28 9.07 10.84
N PRO A 267 3.32 9.30 11.77
CA PRO A 267 1.99 8.73 11.66
C PRO A 267 1.33 9.14 10.35
N SER A 268 0.73 8.20 9.64
CA SER A 268 0.20 8.38 8.29
C SER A 268 -1.14 7.63 8.12
N PRO A 269 -1.98 8.00 7.14
CA PRO A 269 -3.23 7.31 6.85
C PRO A 269 -3.05 5.82 6.52
N TYR A 270 -1.92 5.45 5.93
CA TYR A 270 -1.57 4.06 5.65
C TYR A 270 -0.27 3.71 6.36
N MET A 271 -0.39 2.94 7.42
CA MET A 271 0.74 2.35 8.13
C MET A 271 0.74 0.85 7.85
N PHE A 272 1.86 0.30 7.45
CA PHE A 272 1.92 -1.11 7.10
C PHE A 272 3.28 -1.73 7.41
N TYR A 273 3.19 -3.00 7.78
CA TYR A 273 4.31 -3.90 7.91
C TYR A 273 3.92 -5.24 7.28
N PHE A 274 4.78 -5.84 6.49
CA PHE A 274 4.62 -7.22 6.07
C PHE A 274 5.97 -7.89 5.85
N SER A 275 5.97 -9.21 6.02
CA SER A 275 7.10 -10.09 5.77
C SER A 275 6.67 -11.27 4.90
N GLY A 276 7.44 -11.55 3.86
CA GLY A 276 7.29 -12.68 2.94
C GLY A 276 8.52 -13.55 2.93
N THR A 277 8.68 -14.35 1.87
CA THR A 277 9.79 -15.28 1.74
C THR A 277 11.15 -14.57 1.67
N ASP A 278 11.29 -13.51 0.90
CA ASP A 278 12.55 -12.84 0.62
C ASP A 278 12.54 -11.32 0.84
N VAL A 279 11.41 -10.77 1.26
CA VAL A 279 11.22 -9.34 1.48
C VAL A 279 10.55 -9.05 2.81
N GLU A 280 10.98 -7.99 3.47
CA GLU A 280 10.32 -7.40 4.64
C GLU A 280 10.12 -5.92 4.37
N VAL A 281 8.93 -5.38 4.62
CA VAL A 281 8.56 -4.00 4.31
C VAL A 281 7.94 -3.33 5.52
N ALA A 282 8.35 -2.10 5.79
CA ALA A 282 7.77 -1.23 6.80
C ALA A 282 7.54 0.16 6.19
N GLY A 283 6.36 0.73 6.37
CA GLY A 283 6.05 2.00 5.73
C GLY A 283 4.95 2.81 6.38
N ALA A 284 4.91 4.09 5.99
CA ALA A 284 4.00 5.12 6.47
C ALA A 284 3.58 6.02 5.29
N SER A 285 2.70 5.52 4.42
CA SER A 285 2.28 6.27 3.23
C SER A 285 1.16 7.27 3.55
N PRO A 286 1.30 8.52 3.12
CA PRO A 286 0.26 9.52 3.29
C PRO A 286 -0.83 9.47 2.20
N GLU A 287 -0.62 8.70 1.12
CA GLU A 287 -1.38 8.87 -0.12
C GLU A 287 -2.04 7.57 -0.58
N THR A 288 -3.37 7.62 -0.77
CA THR A 288 -4.12 6.54 -1.41
C THR A 288 -3.74 6.43 -2.89
N LEU A 289 -3.51 5.22 -3.39
CA LEU A 289 -3.43 4.99 -4.82
C LEU A 289 -4.83 4.92 -5.43
N VAL A 290 -5.58 3.90 -5.05
CA VAL A 290 -6.98 3.70 -5.44
C VAL A 290 -7.69 2.84 -4.40
N LYS A 291 -8.92 3.22 -4.09
CA LYS A 291 -9.86 2.46 -3.26
C LYS A 291 -11.06 2.05 -4.10
N LEU A 292 -11.48 0.81 -3.97
CA LEU A 292 -12.72 0.27 -4.52
C LEU A 292 -13.57 -0.28 -3.39
N GLU A 293 -14.73 0.31 -3.17
CA GLU A 293 -15.65 -0.12 -2.13
C GLU A 293 -17.09 -0.10 -2.68
N ASP A 294 -17.75 -1.25 -2.65
CA ASP A 294 -19.13 -1.42 -3.10
C ASP A 294 -19.37 -0.92 -4.54
N GLY A 295 -18.41 -1.18 -5.43
CA GLY A 295 -18.48 -0.77 -6.83
C GLY A 295 -18.15 0.70 -7.07
N VAL A 296 -17.71 1.44 -6.04
CA VAL A 296 -17.30 2.84 -6.15
C VAL A 296 -15.79 2.98 -6.01
N LEU A 297 -15.19 3.57 -7.02
CA LEU A 297 -13.76 3.90 -7.07
C LEU A 297 -13.51 5.27 -6.48
N HIS A 298 -12.43 5.41 -5.72
CA HIS A 298 -11.95 6.69 -5.23
C HIS A 298 -10.44 6.82 -5.40
N THR A 299 -9.99 8.03 -5.71
CA THR A 299 -8.61 8.46 -5.55
C THR A 299 -8.58 9.84 -4.89
N PHE A 300 -7.51 10.13 -4.15
CA PHE A 300 -7.41 11.31 -3.30
C PHE A 300 -6.13 12.09 -3.64
N PRO A 301 -6.09 12.84 -4.75
CA PRO A 301 -4.93 13.66 -5.10
C PRO A 301 -4.57 14.63 -3.98
N LEU A 302 -3.29 14.64 -3.60
CA LEU A 302 -2.72 15.56 -2.62
C LEU A 302 -1.58 16.33 -3.27
N ALA A 303 -1.58 17.66 -3.14
CA ALA A 303 -0.47 18.51 -3.57
C ALA A 303 -0.39 19.77 -2.71
N GLY A 304 0.70 20.50 -2.87
CA GLY A 304 0.96 21.68 -2.05
C GLY A 304 1.22 21.34 -0.59
N THR A 305 2.17 21.99 0.03
CA THR A 305 2.51 21.71 1.43
C THR A 305 2.79 23.02 2.16
N ARG A 306 2.22 23.15 3.36
CA ARG A 306 2.60 24.15 4.35
C ARG A 306 2.79 23.49 5.71
N PRO A 307 3.69 24.00 6.55
CA PRO A 307 3.79 23.53 7.93
C PRO A 307 2.51 23.90 8.69
N ARG A 308 2.26 23.21 9.80
CA ARG A 308 1.20 23.59 10.74
C ARG A 308 1.58 24.86 11.49
N GLY A 309 0.63 25.74 11.70
CA GLY A 309 0.79 26.94 12.55
C GLY A 309 0.94 26.56 14.02
N LYS A 310 1.68 27.39 14.78
CA LYS A 310 1.80 27.23 16.23
C LYS A 310 0.53 27.63 16.97
N THR A 311 -0.31 28.44 16.35
CA THR A 311 -1.60 28.87 16.84
C THR A 311 -2.67 28.67 15.76
N GLU A 312 -3.94 28.65 16.16
CA GLU A 312 -5.06 28.51 15.20
C GLU A 312 -5.09 29.65 14.17
N ALA A 313 -4.69 30.86 14.59
CA ALA A 313 -4.62 32.02 13.71
C ALA A 313 -3.51 31.87 12.64
N GLU A 314 -2.33 31.39 13.04
CA GLU A 314 -1.25 31.08 12.10
C GLU A 314 -1.63 29.93 11.16
N ASP A 315 -2.29 28.91 11.67
CA ASP A 315 -2.74 27.74 10.87
C ASP A 315 -3.72 28.20 9.76
N LYS A 316 -4.69 29.08 10.12
CA LYS A 316 -5.62 29.69 9.14
C LYS A 316 -4.93 30.62 8.15
N ALA A 317 -3.89 31.35 8.56
CA ALA A 317 -3.13 32.20 7.68
C ALA A 317 -2.35 31.40 6.64
N LEU A 318 -1.68 30.29 7.07
CA LEU A 318 -0.97 29.37 6.18
C LEU A 318 -1.92 28.62 5.23
N GLU A 319 -3.12 28.26 5.67
CA GLU A 319 -4.18 27.73 4.84
C GLU A 319 -4.59 28.72 3.73
N ALA A 320 -4.86 29.97 4.10
CA ALA A 320 -5.23 31.01 3.15
C ALA A 320 -4.11 31.29 2.13
N GLU A 321 -2.85 31.28 2.59
CA GLU A 321 -1.68 31.43 1.72
C GLU A 321 -1.60 30.27 0.72
N LEU A 322 -1.74 29.02 1.20
CA LEU A 322 -1.68 27.82 0.37
C LEU A 322 -2.77 27.82 -0.71
N LEU A 323 -4.00 28.17 -0.33
CA LEU A 323 -5.14 28.26 -1.26
C LEU A 323 -5.06 29.45 -2.22
N ALA A 324 -4.22 30.45 -1.93
CA ALA A 324 -3.97 31.59 -2.83
C ALA A 324 -2.77 31.33 -3.78
N ASP A 325 -1.97 30.30 -3.54
CA ASP A 325 -0.79 29.99 -4.34
C ASP A 325 -1.18 29.37 -5.68
N LYS A 326 -1.07 30.19 -6.75
CA LYS A 326 -1.47 29.79 -8.11
C LYS A 326 -0.66 28.63 -8.65
N LYS A 327 0.61 28.50 -8.25
CA LYS A 327 1.49 27.40 -8.70
C LYS A 327 1.00 26.08 -8.08
N GLU A 328 0.81 26.07 -6.76
CA GLU A 328 0.33 24.88 -6.03
C GLU A 328 -1.05 24.43 -6.52
N LEU A 329 -1.97 25.40 -6.76
CA LEU A 329 -3.29 25.09 -7.33
C LEU A 329 -3.21 24.53 -8.75
N SER A 330 -2.32 25.07 -9.60
CA SER A 330 -2.14 24.55 -10.97
C SER A 330 -1.62 23.12 -10.97
N GLU A 331 -0.63 22.82 -10.14
CA GLU A 331 -0.10 21.48 -9.95
C GLU A 331 -1.17 20.53 -9.42
N HIS A 332 -1.92 20.96 -8.40
CA HIS A 332 -3.00 20.17 -7.84
C HIS A 332 -4.11 19.88 -8.88
N ASN A 333 -4.52 20.85 -9.66
CA ASN A 333 -5.51 20.66 -10.73
C ASN A 333 -5.05 19.64 -11.77
N MET A 334 -3.76 19.65 -12.13
CA MET A 334 -3.19 18.66 -13.02
C MET A 334 -3.30 17.24 -12.43
N LEU A 335 -3.04 17.06 -11.14
CA LEU A 335 -3.18 15.77 -10.46
C LEU A 335 -4.65 15.31 -10.37
N VAL A 336 -5.58 16.23 -10.14
CA VAL A 336 -7.03 15.93 -10.17
C VAL A 336 -7.45 15.48 -11.56
N ASP A 337 -7.03 16.16 -12.62
CA ASP A 337 -7.34 15.77 -14.00
C ASP A 337 -6.73 14.44 -14.36
N LEU A 338 -5.52 14.14 -13.90
CA LEU A 338 -4.87 12.84 -14.08
C LEU A 338 -5.67 11.73 -13.37
N GLY A 339 -6.12 11.96 -12.13
CA GLY A 339 -6.99 11.02 -11.40
C GLY A 339 -8.33 10.80 -12.10
N ARG A 340 -8.94 11.86 -12.63
CA ARG A 340 -10.18 11.75 -13.45
C ARG A 340 -9.95 10.92 -14.71
N ASN A 341 -8.83 11.12 -15.39
CA ASN A 341 -8.47 10.36 -16.58
C ASN A 341 -8.21 8.88 -16.25
N ASP A 342 -7.50 8.60 -15.17
CA ASP A 342 -7.20 7.23 -14.75
C ASP A 342 -8.48 6.46 -14.37
N LEU A 343 -9.34 7.03 -13.51
CA LEU A 343 -10.63 6.42 -13.18
C LEU A 343 -11.57 6.35 -14.38
N GLY A 344 -11.48 7.29 -15.31
CA GLY A 344 -12.31 7.31 -16.53
C GLY A 344 -12.14 6.10 -17.43
N LYS A 345 -10.97 5.45 -17.39
CA LYS A 345 -10.69 4.24 -18.17
C LYS A 345 -11.55 3.05 -17.76
N ILE A 346 -11.94 2.97 -16.50
CA ILE A 346 -12.62 1.82 -15.88
C ILE A 346 -13.98 2.16 -15.26
N SER A 347 -14.40 3.42 -15.29
CA SER A 347 -15.68 3.86 -14.72
C SER A 347 -16.79 3.81 -15.77
N LYS A 348 -18.03 3.64 -15.31
CA LYS A 348 -19.23 3.83 -16.12
C LYS A 348 -19.26 5.26 -16.69
N PHE A 349 -19.68 5.39 -17.93
CA PHE A 349 -19.72 6.69 -18.60
C PHE A 349 -20.56 7.72 -17.83
N GLY A 350 -20.00 8.91 -17.63
CA GLY A 350 -20.68 10.01 -16.92
C GLY A 350 -20.68 9.92 -15.39
N THR A 351 -20.03 8.91 -14.78
CA THR A 351 -19.99 8.73 -13.33
C THR A 351 -18.75 9.31 -12.65
N VAL A 352 -17.71 9.66 -13.44
CA VAL A 352 -16.50 10.28 -12.87
C VAL A 352 -16.80 11.70 -12.43
N GLN A 353 -16.61 11.96 -11.13
CA GLN A 353 -16.93 13.24 -10.49
C GLN A 353 -15.81 13.65 -9.53
N VAL A 354 -15.63 14.95 -9.37
CA VAL A 354 -14.83 15.53 -8.27
C VAL A 354 -15.80 15.87 -7.14
N GLU A 355 -15.86 15.01 -6.13
CA GLU A 355 -16.77 15.19 -4.98
C GLU A 355 -16.32 16.34 -4.07
N LYS A 356 -15.00 16.47 -3.92
CA LYS A 356 -14.37 17.47 -3.07
C LYS A 356 -13.18 18.05 -3.82
N LEU A 357 -13.13 19.36 -3.97
CA LEU A 357 -12.08 20.08 -4.67
C LEU A 357 -11.41 21.09 -3.73
N HIS A 358 -10.07 21.11 -3.72
CA HIS A 358 -9.25 22.09 -2.97
C HIS A 358 -9.56 22.14 -1.47
N SER A 359 -9.81 21.00 -0.83
CA SER A 359 -9.91 20.94 0.63
C SER A 359 -8.54 20.99 1.29
N ILE A 360 -8.46 21.54 2.49
CA ILE A 360 -7.23 21.44 3.29
C ILE A 360 -7.28 20.22 4.16
N GLU A 361 -6.34 19.32 3.88
CA GLU A 361 -6.10 18.11 4.68
C GLU A 361 -4.98 18.39 5.69
N ARG A 362 -5.32 18.30 6.99
CA ARG A 362 -4.40 18.62 8.09
C ARG A 362 -3.82 17.34 8.69
N TYR A 363 -2.50 17.26 8.67
CA TYR A 363 -1.75 16.22 9.35
C TYR A 363 -1.04 16.78 10.60
N SER A 364 -0.31 15.96 11.32
CA SER A 364 0.35 16.36 12.57
C SER A 364 1.33 17.54 12.41
N HIS A 365 2.07 17.58 11.29
CA HIS A 365 3.15 18.56 11.09
C HIS A 365 2.97 19.44 9.84
N VAL A 366 2.11 19.03 8.93
CA VAL A 366 1.89 19.69 7.64
C VAL A 366 0.41 19.73 7.29
N MET A 367 0.04 20.62 6.36
CA MET A 367 -1.24 20.62 5.66
C MET A 367 -1.02 20.56 4.16
N HIS A 368 -1.95 19.94 3.44
CA HIS A 368 -1.95 19.80 1.99
C HIS A 368 -3.27 20.26 1.38
N ILE A 369 -3.25 20.59 0.10
CA ILE A 369 -4.47 20.70 -0.70
C ILE A 369 -4.87 19.29 -1.11
N GLY A 370 -6.08 18.88 -0.77
CA GLY A 370 -6.66 17.58 -1.12
C GLY A 370 -7.90 17.72 -2.00
N SER A 371 -8.13 16.73 -2.83
CA SER A 371 -9.36 16.56 -3.59
C SER A 371 -9.79 15.11 -3.58
N THR A 372 -11.07 14.85 -3.84
CA THR A 372 -11.62 13.50 -3.96
C THR A 372 -12.20 13.33 -5.34
N VAL A 373 -11.70 12.36 -6.08
CA VAL A 373 -12.26 11.94 -7.36
C VAL A 373 -12.90 10.57 -7.17
N ARG A 374 -14.15 10.42 -7.62
CA ARG A 374 -14.87 9.16 -7.60
C ARG A 374 -15.33 8.73 -8.99
N GLY A 375 -15.61 7.43 -9.15
CA GLY A 375 -16.28 6.86 -10.31
C GLY A 375 -16.98 5.56 -9.93
N GLU A 376 -18.02 5.17 -10.67
CA GLU A 376 -18.62 3.84 -10.51
C GLU A 376 -17.92 2.89 -11.47
N ILE A 377 -17.39 1.77 -10.94
CA ILE A 377 -16.68 0.79 -11.77
C ILE A 377 -17.64 0.14 -12.77
N ARG A 378 -17.16 -0.11 -13.99
CA ARG A 378 -17.91 -0.86 -14.99
C ARG A 378 -18.08 -2.31 -14.56
N GLU A 379 -19.13 -2.96 -15.05
CA GLU A 379 -19.45 -4.37 -14.75
C GLU A 379 -18.43 -5.37 -15.33
N ASP A 380 -17.70 -4.96 -16.37
CA ASP A 380 -16.62 -5.73 -17.00
C ASP A 380 -15.24 -5.47 -16.42
N CYS A 381 -15.14 -4.68 -15.33
CA CYS A 381 -13.90 -4.33 -14.65
C CYS A 381 -13.92 -4.76 -13.18
N ASP A 382 -12.73 -4.96 -12.61
CA ASP A 382 -12.51 -5.36 -11.23
C ASP A 382 -11.39 -4.57 -10.55
N ALA A 383 -11.00 -4.98 -9.34
CA ALA A 383 -9.93 -4.37 -8.57
C ALA A 383 -8.56 -4.41 -9.29
N LEU A 384 -8.30 -5.45 -10.07
CA LEU A 384 -7.03 -5.58 -10.82
C LEU A 384 -7.00 -4.63 -12.01
N ASP A 385 -8.14 -4.40 -12.67
CA ASP A 385 -8.27 -3.36 -13.70
C ASP A 385 -8.08 -1.96 -13.10
N ALA A 386 -8.57 -1.74 -11.87
CA ALA A 386 -8.38 -0.48 -11.16
C ALA A 386 -6.90 -0.21 -10.85
N ILE A 387 -6.16 -1.22 -10.37
CA ILE A 387 -4.71 -1.10 -10.18
C ILE A 387 -4.01 -0.81 -11.51
N SER A 388 -4.31 -1.56 -12.56
CA SER A 388 -3.68 -1.40 -13.88
C SER A 388 -3.97 -0.04 -14.51
N ALA A 389 -5.15 0.54 -14.28
CA ALA A 389 -5.54 1.85 -14.81
C ALA A 389 -4.86 3.02 -14.11
N VAL A 390 -4.64 2.92 -12.79
CA VAL A 390 -4.15 4.02 -11.95
C VAL A 390 -2.65 3.97 -11.74
N LEU A 391 -2.06 2.77 -11.64
CA LEU A 391 -0.62 2.58 -11.40
C LEU A 391 0.22 2.96 -12.64
N PRO A 392 1.35 3.68 -12.47
CA PRO A 392 1.75 4.39 -11.26
C PRO A 392 0.97 5.69 -11.07
N ALA A 393 0.92 6.15 -9.81
CA ALA A 393 0.30 7.43 -9.50
C ALA A 393 0.99 8.59 -10.25
N GLY A 394 0.22 9.64 -10.55
CA GLY A 394 0.74 10.84 -11.18
C GLY A 394 1.86 11.53 -10.39
N THR A 395 1.73 11.49 -9.06
CA THR A 395 2.73 12.01 -8.11
C THR A 395 4.05 11.24 -8.11
N LEU A 396 4.11 10.08 -8.75
CA LEU A 396 5.30 9.22 -8.87
C LEU A 396 5.78 9.01 -10.33
N SER A 397 5.05 9.55 -11.29
CA SER A 397 5.36 9.40 -12.73
C SER A 397 5.53 10.75 -13.41
N GLY A 398 4.48 11.36 -13.85
CA GLY A 398 4.48 12.65 -14.53
C GLY A 398 3.34 12.78 -15.53
N ALA A 399 3.37 13.83 -16.32
CA ALA A 399 2.34 14.15 -17.30
C ALA A 399 2.95 14.56 -18.65
N PRO A 400 2.53 13.99 -19.79
CA PRO A 400 1.67 12.80 -19.93
C PRO A 400 2.29 11.52 -19.35
N LYS A 401 1.49 10.68 -18.68
CA LYS A 401 1.95 9.55 -17.85
C LYS A 401 2.87 8.58 -18.62
N ILE A 402 2.46 8.08 -19.78
CA ILE A 402 3.19 7.07 -20.52
C ILE A 402 4.56 7.58 -20.96
N ARG A 403 4.63 8.79 -21.52
CA ARG A 403 5.90 9.38 -21.93
C ARG A 403 6.82 9.66 -20.74
N ALA A 404 6.28 10.14 -19.63
CA ALA A 404 7.04 10.32 -18.40
C ALA A 404 7.62 9.00 -17.89
N CYS A 405 6.84 7.91 -17.89
CA CYS A 405 7.32 6.58 -17.48
C CYS A 405 8.45 6.04 -18.39
N GLN A 406 8.36 6.24 -19.71
CA GLN A 406 9.44 5.91 -20.64
C GLN A 406 10.73 6.66 -20.28
N LEU A 407 10.62 7.97 -20.11
CA LEU A 407 11.78 8.81 -19.75
C LEU A 407 12.37 8.46 -18.38
N ILE A 408 11.54 8.09 -17.41
CA ILE A 408 12.00 7.58 -16.10
C ILE A 408 12.86 6.33 -16.30
N GLY A 409 12.38 5.37 -17.08
CA GLY A 409 13.16 4.17 -17.40
C GLY A 409 14.50 4.49 -18.08
N GLU A 410 14.50 5.40 -19.06
CA GLU A 410 15.72 5.85 -19.76
C GLU A 410 16.71 6.56 -18.84
N LEU A 411 16.22 7.49 -17.99
CA LEU A 411 17.06 8.34 -17.16
C LEU A 411 17.58 7.63 -15.91
N GLU A 412 16.72 6.88 -15.21
CA GLU A 412 17.11 6.15 -14.00
C GLU A 412 17.84 4.83 -14.33
N ASN A 413 17.49 4.18 -15.44
CA ASN A 413 18.03 2.86 -15.83
C ASN A 413 18.16 1.89 -14.65
N ASN A 414 17.18 1.90 -13.77
CA ASN A 414 17.15 1.10 -12.56
C ASN A 414 15.70 0.76 -12.19
N LYS A 415 15.42 -0.52 -11.95
CA LYS A 415 14.11 -0.99 -11.56
C LYS A 415 13.68 -0.34 -10.25
N ARG A 416 12.49 0.28 -10.24
CA ARG A 416 11.95 0.92 -9.04
C ARG A 416 11.43 -0.09 -8.02
N GLY A 417 10.94 -1.22 -8.49
CA GLY A 417 10.40 -2.28 -7.64
C GLY A 417 9.21 -1.79 -6.81
N ILE A 418 9.25 -1.97 -5.50
CA ILE A 418 8.15 -1.62 -4.60
C ILE A 418 7.86 -0.12 -4.58
N TYR A 419 8.88 0.72 -4.66
CA TYR A 419 8.74 2.17 -4.61
C TYR A 419 7.88 2.72 -5.76
N GLY A 420 6.85 3.47 -5.43
CA GLY A 420 5.90 4.02 -6.39
C GLY A 420 4.87 3.02 -6.90
N GLY A 421 4.89 1.80 -6.38
CA GLY A 421 3.88 0.77 -6.61
C GLY A 421 2.65 0.92 -5.71
N ALA A 422 1.81 -0.10 -5.66
CA ALA A 422 0.63 -0.20 -4.82
C ALA A 422 0.87 -1.16 -3.66
N ILE A 423 0.55 -0.76 -2.43
CA ILE A 423 0.55 -1.63 -1.25
C ILE A 423 -0.84 -1.61 -0.62
N GLY A 424 -1.36 -2.77 -0.27
CA GLY A 424 -2.66 -2.88 0.38
C GLY A 424 -3.26 -4.26 0.25
N TYR A 425 -4.59 -4.31 0.08
CA TYR A 425 -5.33 -5.55 -0.01
C TYR A 425 -6.39 -5.54 -1.11
N ILE A 426 -6.72 -6.73 -1.61
CA ILE A 426 -7.92 -7.03 -2.40
C ILE A 426 -8.70 -8.07 -1.61
N ASP A 427 -9.91 -7.71 -1.14
CA ASP A 427 -10.79 -8.55 -0.34
C ASP A 427 -11.55 -9.59 -1.20
N PHE A 428 -11.95 -10.69 -0.60
CA PHE A 428 -12.76 -11.73 -1.26
C PHE A 428 -14.14 -11.27 -1.72
N THR A 429 -14.61 -10.11 -1.25
CA THR A 429 -15.83 -9.44 -1.73
C THR A 429 -15.61 -8.64 -3.02
N GLY A 430 -14.36 -8.49 -3.47
CA GLY A 430 -13.96 -7.63 -4.58
C GLY A 430 -13.63 -6.19 -4.18
N ASN A 431 -13.78 -5.82 -2.92
CA ASN A 431 -13.32 -4.53 -2.40
C ASN A 431 -11.79 -4.47 -2.36
N MET A 432 -11.25 -3.26 -2.43
CA MET A 432 -9.81 -3.05 -2.44
C MET A 432 -9.47 -1.72 -1.76
N ASP A 433 -8.37 -1.70 -1.02
CA ASP A 433 -7.78 -0.46 -0.52
C ASP A 433 -6.27 -0.51 -0.66
N THR A 434 -5.70 0.44 -1.40
CA THR A 434 -4.27 0.50 -1.71
C THR A 434 -3.71 1.90 -1.57
N CYS A 435 -2.52 1.99 -1.02
CA CYS A 435 -1.73 3.22 -0.97
C CYS A 435 -0.59 3.20 -1.99
N ILE A 436 -0.05 4.38 -2.27
CA ILE A 436 1.20 4.51 -3.03
C ILE A 436 2.36 4.09 -2.13
N ALA A 437 3.23 3.23 -2.64
CA ALA A 437 4.40 2.74 -1.92
C ALA A 437 5.51 3.82 -1.83
N ILE A 438 5.33 4.77 -0.93
CA ILE A 438 6.29 5.82 -0.59
C ILE A 438 6.51 5.88 0.92
N ARG A 439 7.61 6.50 1.34
CA ARG A 439 8.02 6.55 2.75
C ARG A 439 8.13 5.15 3.36
N ILE A 440 8.80 4.28 2.63
CA ILE A 440 9.00 2.87 2.95
C ILE A 440 10.46 2.54 3.17
N ALA A 441 10.71 1.64 4.11
CA ALA A 441 11.93 0.85 4.20
C ALA A 441 11.60 -0.58 3.76
N TYR A 442 12.41 -1.15 2.91
CA TYR A 442 12.25 -2.54 2.51
C TYR A 442 13.59 -3.26 2.55
N LYS A 443 13.57 -4.47 3.10
CA LYS A 443 14.74 -5.30 3.33
C LYS A 443 14.73 -6.47 2.37
N LYS A 444 15.84 -6.67 1.67
CA LYS A 444 16.09 -7.79 0.76
C LYS A 444 17.59 -8.01 0.60
N ASN A 445 18.02 -9.24 0.38
CA ASN A 445 19.43 -9.59 0.11
C ASN A 445 20.44 -9.04 1.16
N GLY A 446 20.04 -9.00 2.45
CA GLY A 446 20.91 -8.48 3.52
C GLY A 446 21.13 -6.96 3.50
N LYS A 447 20.32 -6.24 2.73
CA LYS A 447 20.33 -4.77 2.63
C LYS A 447 18.97 -4.20 2.98
N VAL A 448 18.96 -2.96 3.45
CA VAL A 448 17.77 -2.12 3.53
C VAL A 448 17.83 -1.05 2.45
N PHE A 449 16.67 -0.77 1.88
CA PHE A 449 16.47 0.22 0.83
C PHE A 449 15.44 1.25 1.28
N VAL A 450 15.71 2.51 0.94
CA VAL A 450 14.77 3.64 1.06
C VAL A 450 14.85 4.39 -0.26
N ARG A 451 13.71 4.62 -0.93
CA ARG A 451 13.66 5.37 -2.18
C ARG A 451 12.74 6.56 -2.06
N SER A 452 13.10 7.66 -2.67
CA SER A 452 12.33 8.90 -2.70
C SER A 452 12.59 9.64 -3.99
N GLY A 453 11.74 10.61 -4.33
CA GLY A 453 11.86 11.35 -5.58
C GLY A 453 11.40 12.80 -5.44
N ALA A 454 11.76 13.58 -6.46
CA ALA A 454 11.35 14.97 -6.63
C ALA A 454 10.65 15.18 -7.97
N GLY A 455 9.63 16.02 -7.98
CA GLY A 455 8.91 16.42 -9.18
C GLY A 455 9.65 17.50 -9.94
N ILE A 456 10.06 17.21 -11.17
CA ILE A 456 10.85 18.09 -12.01
C ILE A 456 9.93 18.83 -12.97
N VAL A 457 10.02 20.15 -12.95
CA VAL A 457 9.36 21.09 -13.86
C VAL A 457 10.39 22.01 -14.54
N ALA A 458 9.95 22.84 -15.48
CA ALA A 458 10.85 23.69 -16.26
C ALA A 458 11.79 24.58 -15.41
N ASP A 459 11.25 25.08 -14.28
CA ASP A 459 11.97 25.99 -13.38
C ASP A 459 12.73 25.27 -12.25
N SER A 460 12.74 23.92 -12.23
CA SER A 460 13.46 23.14 -11.23
C SER A 460 14.95 23.46 -11.24
N VAL A 461 15.55 23.54 -10.04
CA VAL A 461 16.99 23.74 -9.82
C VAL A 461 17.58 22.39 -9.41
N PRO A 462 18.47 21.78 -10.23
CA PRO A 462 18.94 20.42 -10.04
C PRO A 462 19.43 20.08 -8.63
N GLU A 463 20.23 20.99 -8.06
CA GLU A 463 20.79 20.80 -6.71
C GLU A 463 19.71 20.79 -5.63
N LYS A 464 18.66 21.62 -5.78
CA LYS A 464 17.54 21.67 -4.84
C LYS A 464 16.69 20.39 -4.95
N GLU A 465 16.47 19.89 -6.17
CA GLU A 465 15.73 18.65 -6.37
C GLU A 465 16.46 17.43 -5.81
N PHE A 466 17.79 17.40 -5.94
CA PHE A 466 18.59 16.38 -5.27
C PHE A 466 18.43 16.46 -3.73
N GLU A 467 18.55 17.66 -3.15
CA GLU A 467 18.39 17.88 -1.71
C GLU A 467 16.98 17.52 -1.24
N GLU A 468 15.94 17.85 -2.00
CA GLU A 468 14.56 17.46 -1.73
C GLU A 468 14.40 15.95 -1.71
N CYS A 469 14.93 15.26 -2.72
CA CYS A 469 14.91 13.81 -2.80
C CYS A 469 15.55 13.18 -1.55
N ILE A 470 16.76 13.62 -1.15
CA ILE A 470 17.43 13.11 0.04
C ILE A 470 16.65 13.46 1.31
N ASN A 471 16.09 14.68 1.42
CA ASN A 471 15.32 15.10 2.59
C ASN A 471 14.04 14.26 2.78
N LYS A 472 13.36 13.89 1.71
CA LYS A 472 12.17 13.02 1.78
C LYS A 472 12.48 11.61 2.32
N ALA A 473 13.69 11.12 2.13
CA ALA A 473 14.13 9.84 2.67
C ALA A 473 14.52 9.92 4.17
N LYS A 474 14.89 11.11 4.67
CA LYS A 474 15.45 11.28 6.02
C LYS A 474 14.58 10.71 7.13
N ALA A 475 13.27 10.89 7.09
CA ALA A 475 12.37 10.41 8.14
C ALA A 475 12.44 8.87 8.28
N VAL A 476 12.48 8.15 7.16
CA VAL A 476 12.59 6.68 7.16
C VAL A 476 13.98 6.23 7.58
N VAL A 477 15.05 6.90 7.10
CA VAL A 477 16.43 6.62 7.51
C VAL A 477 16.63 6.90 9.01
N GLN A 478 16.01 7.96 9.52
CA GLN A 478 16.04 8.24 10.96
C GLN A 478 15.30 7.16 11.76
N ALA A 479 14.16 6.68 11.28
CA ALA A 479 13.45 5.60 11.93
C ALA A 479 14.25 4.30 11.97
N LEU A 480 15.04 3.99 10.92
CA LEU A 480 15.96 2.86 10.90
C LEU A 480 17.04 2.99 12.00
N ARG A 481 17.61 4.20 12.18
CA ARG A 481 18.62 4.45 13.22
C ARG A 481 18.03 4.40 14.63
N LEU A 482 16.87 5.03 14.83
CA LEU A 482 16.20 5.01 16.14
C LEU A 482 15.70 3.60 16.53
N ALA A 483 15.47 2.72 15.56
CA ALA A 483 15.07 1.35 15.81
C ALA A 483 16.21 0.52 16.46
N GLU A 484 17.49 0.92 16.28
CA GLU A 484 18.64 0.30 16.96
C GLU A 484 18.62 0.60 18.47
N GLU A 485 18.06 1.75 18.86
CA GLU A 485 18.01 2.20 20.26
C GLU A 485 16.69 1.78 20.96
N ALA A 486 15.67 1.41 20.20
CA ALA A 486 14.31 1.24 20.69
C ALA A 486 14.09 0.00 21.59
N ASP A 487 15.01 -0.95 21.60
CA ASP A 487 14.98 -2.18 22.40
C ASP A 487 16.20 -2.32 23.34
N ALA A 488 17.05 -1.27 23.47
CA ALA A 488 18.19 -1.22 24.40
C ALA A 488 17.77 -0.96 25.86
#